data_414b9a89ad3a55153b269638884a0ab4
#
_entry.id   414b9a89ad3a55153b269638884a0ab4
#
_cell.length_a   1.000
_cell.length_b   1.000
_cell.length_c   1.000
_cell.angle_alpha   90.00
_cell.angle_beta   90.00
_cell.angle_gamma   90.00
#
_symmetry.space_group_name_H-M   'P 1'
#
loop_
_entity.id
_entity.type
_entity.pdbx_description
1 polymer ?
#
loop_
_entity_poly.entity_id
_entity_poly.type
_entity_poly.pdbx_seq_one_letter_code
_entity_poly.pdbx_strand_id
1 'polypeptide(L)'
;MNEFTCPLCGKKTPRDLAVFLEHTNQHVVDAIKKEHPEWVAPDGTCRACFQYYEQALSGESFESNLGPREAGKRRWLGIGITGLALFWAFWLLGIHADRFVRAFIFFPLAFGLFNLFEARKKTCAILSERGLVNLDSGVRKIENAEVARKLRIRGRGLMLQAILWALILSVFYSFLPS
;
A
#
# COMPACT_ATOMS: atom_id res chain seq x y z
N MET A 1 -13.76 0.18 -30.50
CA MET A 1 -13.76 0.67 -29.11
C MET A 1 -12.88 1.89 -29.09
N ASN A 2 -13.43 3.07 -28.75
CA ASN A 2 -12.63 4.30 -28.74
C ASN A 2 -11.72 4.27 -27.50
N GLU A 3 -10.43 4.04 -27.73
CA GLU A 3 -9.42 4.14 -26.68
C GLU A 3 -9.07 5.62 -26.43
N PHE A 4 -8.94 5.97 -25.16
CA PHE A 4 -8.45 7.26 -24.69
C PHE A 4 -7.04 7.07 -24.12
N THR A 5 -6.07 7.83 -24.61
CA THR A 5 -4.72 7.84 -24.06
C THR A 5 -4.60 9.05 -23.13
N CYS A 6 -4.39 8.80 -21.84
CA CYS A 6 -4.26 9.87 -20.86
C CYS A 6 -3.00 10.73 -21.13
N PRO A 7 -3.13 12.04 -21.36
CA PRO A 7 -1.98 12.89 -21.66
C PRO A 7 -1.02 13.05 -20.49
N LEU A 8 -1.48 12.83 -19.24
CA LEU A 8 -0.66 13.00 -18.03
C LEU A 8 0.23 11.78 -17.73
N CYS A 9 -0.25 10.56 -18.04
CA CYS A 9 0.49 9.32 -17.70
C CYS A 9 0.71 8.36 -18.87
N GLY A 10 0.21 8.68 -20.06
CA GLY A 10 0.31 7.86 -21.27
C GLY A 10 -0.50 6.56 -21.25
N LYS A 11 -1.31 6.31 -20.20
CA LYS A 11 -2.09 5.08 -20.06
C LYS A 11 -3.28 5.09 -21.01
N LYS A 12 -3.46 3.99 -21.73
CA LYS A 12 -4.67 3.74 -22.53
C LYS A 12 -5.80 3.25 -21.63
N THR A 13 -6.95 3.90 -21.73
CA THR A 13 -8.18 3.52 -21.01
C THR A 13 -9.38 3.62 -21.94
N PRO A 14 -10.46 2.87 -21.71
CA PRO A 14 -11.73 3.10 -22.41
C PRO A 14 -12.17 4.56 -22.24
N ARG A 15 -12.70 5.17 -23.30
CA ARG A 15 -13.07 6.60 -23.31
C ARG A 15 -14.18 6.94 -22.32
N ASP A 16 -15.03 6.00 -22.01
CA ASP A 16 -16.08 6.08 -20.98
C ASP A 16 -15.53 6.18 -19.54
N LEU A 17 -14.27 5.81 -19.33
CA LEU A 17 -13.57 5.94 -18.06
C LEU A 17 -12.64 7.17 -18.00
N ALA A 18 -12.59 7.98 -19.05
CA ALA A 18 -11.89 9.25 -19.05
C ALA A 18 -12.69 10.30 -18.26
N VAL A 19 -11.99 11.15 -17.49
CA VAL A 19 -12.60 12.25 -16.74
C VAL A 19 -12.32 13.55 -17.48
N PHE A 20 -13.36 14.23 -17.91
CA PHE A 20 -13.30 15.54 -18.55
C PHE A 20 -13.68 16.60 -17.53
N LEU A 21 -12.82 17.61 -17.36
CA LEU A 21 -12.86 18.55 -16.24
C LEU A 21 -13.45 19.91 -16.61
N GLU A 22 -14.24 19.99 -17.67
CA GLU A 22 -14.71 21.28 -18.24
C GLU A 22 -15.51 22.17 -17.26
N HIS A 23 -16.16 21.59 -16.23
CA HIS A 23 -17.02 22.34 -15.31
C HIS A 23 -16.91 21.93 -13.83
N THR A 24 -15.95 21.09 -13.46
CA THR A 24 -15.88 20.52 -12.12
C THR A 24 -14.46 20.63 -11.55
N ASN A 25 -14.33 21.13 -10.32
CA ASN A 25 -13.07 21.15 -9.58
C ASN A 25 -11.93 21.99 -10.20
N GLN A 26 -12.15 23.30 -10.33
CA GLN A 26 -11.17 24.28 -10.82
C GLN A 26 -9.79 24.09 -10.14
N HIS A 27 -9.79 23.76 -8.84
CA HIS A 27 -8.57 23.50 -8.07
C HIS A 27 -7.74 22.32 -8.63
N VAL A 28 -8.38 21.28 -9.12
CA VAL A 28 -7.70 20.12 -9.75
C VAL A 28 -7.11 20.53 -11.09
N VAL A 29 -7.85 21.32 -11.87
CA VAL A 29 -7.38 21.88 -13.14
C VAL A 29 -6.12 22.72 -12.94
N ASP A 30 -6.13 23.60 -11.95
CA ASP A 30 -5.00 24.48 -11.64
C ASP A 30 -3.77 23.70 -11.18
N ALA A 31 -3.96 22.64 -10.39
CA ALA A 31 -2.87 21.78 -9.94
C ALA A 31 -2.26 20.98 -11.10
N ILE A 32 -3.10 20.44 -12.01
CA ILE A 32 -2.61 19.75 -13.20
C ILE A 32 -1.81 20.71 -14.09
N LYS A 33 -2.34 21.91 -14.36
CA LYS A 33 -1.67 22.93 -15.18
C LYS A 33 -0.35 23.39 -14.58
N LYS A 34 -0.21 23.42 -13.28
CA LYS A 34 1.05 23.78 -12.61
C LYS A 34 2.17 22.79 -12.91
N GLU A 35 1.87 21.50 -13.01
CA GLU A 35 2.84 20.43 -13.29
C GLU A 35 2.94 20.11 -14.79
N HIS A 36 1.85 20.32 -15.54
CA HIS A 36 1.72 20.06 -16.96
C HIS A 36 1.15 21.29 -17.68
N PRO A 37 1.97 22.31 -17.94
CA PRO A 37 1.52 23.57 -18.56
C PRO A 37 0.89 23.40 -19.96
N GLU A 38 1.31 22.37 -20.68
CA GLU A 38 0.79 21.99 -22.00
C GLU A 38 -0.59 21.34 -21.97
N TRP A 39 -1.03 20.83 -20.80
CA TRP A 39 -2.31 20.17 -20.66
C TRP A 39 -3.47 21.18 -20.59
N VAL A 40 -4.55 20.90 -21.29
CA VAL A 40 -5.80 21.68 -21.26
C VAL A 40 -6.96 20.84 -20.78
N ALA A 41 -7.93 21.45 -20.07
CA ALA A 41 -9.03 20.72 -19.43
C ALA A 41 -9.85 19.83 -20.42
N PRO A 42 -10.11 20.25 -21.67
CA PRO A 42 -10.79 19.41 -22.68
C PRO A 42 -10.06 18.13 -23.04
N ASP A 43 -8.71 18.07 -22.84
CA ASP A 43 -7.94 16.85 -23.13
C ASP A 43 -8.31 15.69 -22.20
N GLY A 44 -8.93 16.00 -21.08
CA GLY A 44 -9.33 15.01 -20.09
C GLY A 44 -8.15 14.35 -19.37
N THR A 45 -8.46 13.45 -18.47
CA THR A 45 -7.48 12.66 -17.71
C THR A 45 -8.05 11.29 -17.38
N CYS A 46 -7.22 10.29 -17.11
CA CYS A 46 -7.72 9.04 -16.58
C CYS A 46 -8.11 9.20 -15.10
N ARG A 47 -9.03 8.37 -14.64
CA ARG A 47 -9.55 8.41 -13.26
C ARG A 47 -8.44 8.35 -12.19
N ALA A 48 -7.35 7.62 -12.45
CA ALA A 48 -6.24 7.52 -11.52
C ALA A 48 -5.46 8.84 -11.37
N CYS A 49 -5.22 9.56 -12.49
CA CYS A 49 -4.58 10.88 -12.44
C CYS A 49 -5.50 11.92 -11.79
N PHE A 50 -6.79 11.91 -12.12
CA PHE A 50 -7.78 12.79 -11.47
C PHE A 50 -7.77 12.61 -9.95
N GLN A 51 -7.90 11.37 -9.47
CA GLN A 51 -7.88 11.07 -8.04
C GLN A 51 -6.54 11.46 -7.38
N TYR A 52 -5.44 11.35 -8.09
CA TYR A 52 -4.14 11.79 -7.58
C TYR A 52 -4.12 13.30 -7.28
N TYR A 53 -4.55 14.12 -8.26
CA TYR A 53 -4.58 15.58 -8.08
C TYR A 53 -5.65 16.04 -7.09
N GLU A 54 -6.80 15.39 -7.07
CA GLU A 54 -7.86 15.64 -6.10
C GLU A 54 -7.39 15.38 -4.67
N GLN A 55 -6.70 14.26 -4.43
CA GLN A 55 -6.12 13.91 -3.13
C GLN A 55 -4.95 14.82 -2.75
N ALA A 56 -4.16 15.27 -3.72
CA ALA A 56 -3.07 16.20 -3.47
C ALA A 56 -3.56 17.58 -3.02
N LEU A 57 -4.73 18.01 -3.52
CA LEU A 57 -5.33 19.31 -3.22
C LEU A 57 -6.20 19.33 -1.97
N SER A 58 -6.88 18.22 -1.65
CA SER A 58 -7.78 18.15 -0.50
C SER A 58 -7.04 18.32 0.84
N GLY A 59 -5.69 18.46 0.80
CA GLY A 59 -4.88 18.50 2.01
C GLY A 59 -5.06 17.25 2.87
N GLU A 60 -5.92 16.35 2.41
CA GLU A 60 -6.00 15.00 2.95
C GLU A 60 -4.63 14.37 2.71
N SER A 61 -3.84 14.46 3.77
CA SER A 61 -2.59 13.74 3.90
C SER A 61 -2.71 12.45 3.10
N PHE A 62 -1.75 12.15 2.24
CA PHE A 62 -1.63 10.83 1.65
C PHE A 62 -1.76 9.82 2.78
N GLU A 63 -2.99 9.42 3.10
CA GLU A 63 -3.23 8.43 4.14
C GLU A 63 -2.67 7.08 3.72
N SER A 64 -2.36 6.95 2.42
CA SER A 64 -1.83 5.72 1.86
C SER A 64 -0.78 6.02 0.78
N ASN A 65 0.27 5.21 0.71
CA ASN A 65 1.26 5.25 -0.37
C ASN A 65 1.23 4.01 -1.25
N LEU A 66 0.17 3.22 -1.14
CA LEU A 66 0.00 1.95 -1.83
C LEU A 66 -1.34 1.91 -2.54
N GLY A 67 -1.32 1.67 -3.85
CA GLY A 67 -2.52 1.52 -4.67
C GLY A 67 -3.30 0.24 -4.36
N PRO A 68 -4.59 0.18 -4.72
CA PRO A 68 -5.47 -0.94 -4.40
C PRO A 68 -4.98 -2.27 -4.99
N ARG A 69 -4.37 -2.26 -6.17
CA ARG A 69 -3.86 -3.47 -6.82
C ARG A 69 -2.65 -4.04 -6.07
N GLU A 70 -1.71 -3.19 -5.69
CA GLU A 70 -0.53 -3.60 -4.91
C GLU A 70 -0.92 -4.01 -3.49
N ALA A 71 -1.88 -3.32 -2.85
CA ALA A 71 -2.44 -3.72 -1.57
C ALA A 71 -3.10 -5.11 -1.65
N GLY A 72 -3.81 -5.41 -2.76
CA GLY A 72 -4.38 -6.73 -3.03
C GLY A 72 -3.32 -7.84 -3.07
N LYS A 73 -2.22 -7.64 -3.80
CA LYS A 73 -1.11 -8.60 -3.87
C LYS A 73 -0.51 -8.89 -2.49
N ARG A 74 -0.26 -7.83 -1.69
CA ARG A 74 0.26 -7.98 -0.33
C ARG A 74 -0.69 -8.68 0.61
N ARG A 75 -2.00 -8.43 0.46
CA ARG A 75 -3.03 -9.13 1.22
C ARG A 75 -2.98 -10.64 0.97
N TRP A 76 -2.96 -11.07 -0.28
CA TRP A 76 -2.89 -12.49 -0.63
C TRP A 76 -1.57 -13.12 -0.18
N LEU A 77 -0.44 -12.43 -0.38
CA LEU A 77 0.85 -12.88 0.12
C LEU A 77 0.85 -13.03 1.65
N GLY A 78 0.31 -12.04 2.36
CA GLY A 78 0.21 -12.07 3.82
C GLY A 78 -0.68 -13.22 4.32
N ILE A 79 -1.84 -13.46 3.68
CA ILE A 79 -2.73 -14.58 4.00
C ILE A 79 -2.01 -15.91 3.77
N GLY A 80 -1.35 -16.09 2.63
CA GLY A 80 -0.65 -17.32 2.30
C GLY A 80 0.48 -17.63 3.28
N ILE A 81 1.33 -16.66 3.59
CA ILE A 81 2.46 -16.85 4.52
C ILE A 81 1.95 -17.09 5.95
N THR A 82 0.94 -16.34 6.41
CA THR A 82 0.37 -16.56 7.74
C THR A 82 -0.30 -17.94 7.83
N GLY A 83 -1.03 -18.35 6.80
CA GLY A 83 -1.63 -19.69 6.73
C GLY A 83 -0.58 -20.81 6.78
N LEU A 84 0.52 -20.66 6.01
CA LEU A 84 1.64 -21.60 6.04
C LEU A 84 2.31 -21.64 7.42
N ALA A 85 2.49 -20.49 8.06
CA ALA A 85 3.04 -20.39 9.42
C ALA A 85 2.15 -21.11 10.44
N LEU A 86 0.84 -20.95 10.35
CA LEU A 86 -0.11 -21.65 11.24
C LEU A 86 -0.12 -23.17 10.98
N PHE A 87 -0.07 -23.57 9.71
CA PHE A 87 0.06 -24.98 9.35
C PHE A 87 1.35 -25.59 9.93
N TRP A 88 2.47 -24.88 9.77
CA TRP A 88 3.75 -25.30 10.35
C TRP A 88 3.72 -25.36 11.87
N ALA A 89 3.09 -24.37 12.53
CA ALA A 89 2.89 -24.37 13.96
C ALA A 89 2.12 -25.63 14.42
N PHE A 90 1.01 -25.93 13.75
CA PHE A 90 0.23 -27.12 14.06
C PHE A 90 1.04 -28.42 13.89
N TRP A 91 1.82 -28.51 12.82
CA TRP A 91 2.70 -29.67 12.58
C TRP A 91 3.78 -29.81 13.66
N LEU A 92 4.44 -28.74 14.08
CA LEU A 92 5.45 -28.74 15.15
C LEU A 92 4.87 -29.18 16.50
N LEU A 93 3.61 -28.87 16.80
CA LEU A 93 2.93 -29.39 17.99
C LEU A 93 2.71 -30.90 17.87
N GLY A 94 2.27 -31.37 16.70
CA GLY A 94 2.02 -32.80 16.48
C GLY A 94 3.24 -33.69 16.61
N ILE A 95 4.43 -33.20 16.30
CA ILE A 95 5.72 -33.92 16.47
C ILE A 95 6.41 -33.65 17.81
N HIS A 96 5.73 -32.97 18.74
CA HIS A 96 6.31 -32.59 20.06
C HIS A 96 7.67 -31.88 19.96
N ALA A 97 7.80 -30.97 18.98
CA ALA A 97 9.04 -30.23 18.74
C ALA A 97 9.46 -29.41 19.98
N ASP A 98 10.78 -29.24 20.15
CA ASP A 98 11.36 -28.44 21.21
C ASP A 98 10.89 -26.98 21.18
N ARG A 99 10.82 -26.34 22.36
CA ARG A 99 10.36 -24.95 22.51
C ARG A 99 11.16 -23.97 21.66
N PHE A 100 12.46 -24.17 21.54
CA PHE A 100 13.32 -23.32 20.73
C PHE A 100 12.97 -23.45 19.24
N VAL A 101 12.72 -24.68 18.77
CA VAL A 101 12.29 -24.91 17.37
C VAL A 101 10.95 -24.23 17.12
N ARG A 102 10.01 -24.30 18.08
CA ARG A 102 8.70 -23.63 17.97
C ARG A 102 8.83 -22.10 17.91
N ALA A 103 9.82 -21.51 18.61
CA ALA A 103 10.03 -20.07 18.57
C ALA A 103 10.37 -19.54 17.17
N PHE A 104 10.92 -20.36 16.25
CA PHE A 104 11.21 -19.96 14.88
C PHE A 104 9.97 -19.63 14.06
N ILE A 105 8.75 -19.98 14.53
CA ILE A 105 7.50 -19.55 13.92
C ILE A 105 7.35 -18.02 13.89
N PHE A 106 8.09 -17.32 14.74
CA PHE A 106 8.14 -15.86 14.78
C PHE A 106 8.39 -15.25 13.41
N PHE A 107 9.37 -15.77 12.65
CA PHE A 107 9.78 -15.17 11.38
C PHE A 107 8.67 -15.17 10.32
N PRO A 108 8.06 -16.31 9.98
CA PRO A 108 6.97 -16.32 9.00
C PRO A 108 5.72 -15.60 9.52
N LEU A 109 5.42 -15.63 10.82
CA LEU A 109 4.33 -14.83 11.38
C LEU A 109 4.60 -13.33 11.26
N ALA A 110 5.79 -12.85 11.62
CA ALA A 110 6.15 -11.45 11.51
C ALA A 110 6.02 -10.95 10.07
N PHE A 111 6.53 -11.73 9.10
CA PHE A 111 6.45 -11.37 7.69
C PHE A 111 5.03 -11.42 7.14
N GLY A 112 4.24 -12.44 7.52
CA GLY A 112 2.84 -12.55 7.12
C GLY A 112 1.98 -11.41 7.67
N LEU A 113 2.07 -11.13 8.98
CA LEU A 113 1.35 -10.05 9.64
C LEU A 113 1.76 -8.67 9.09
N PHE A 114 3.05 -8.47 8.81
CA PHE A 114 3.54 -7.24 8.21
C PHE A 114 2.85 -6.95 6.87
N ASN A 115 2.81 -7.95 5.96
CA ASN A 115 2.12 -7.80 4.68
C ASN A 115 0.61 -7.55 4.85
N LEU A 116 -0.05 -8.19 5.82
CA LEU A 116 -1.47 -7.97 6.11
C LEU A 116 -1.73 -6.55 6.63
N PHE A 117 -0.88 -6.04 7.53
CA PHE A 117 -1.03 -4.68 8.06
C PHE A 117 -0.77 -3.63 6.99
N GLU A 118 0.26 -3.81 6.15
CA GLU A 118 0.53 -2.94 5.00
C GLU A 118 -0.66 -2.90 4.03
N ALA A 119 -1.22 -4.07 3.69
CA ALA A 119 -2.37 -4.18 2.81
C ALA A 119 -3.62 -3.50 3.40
N ARG A 120 -3.90 -3.73 4.70
CA ARG A 120 -5.05 -3.14 5.40
C ARG A 120 -4.97 -1.62 5.48
N LYS A 121 -3.78 -1.08 5.75
CA LYS A 121 -3.54 0.36 5.89
C LYS A 121 -3.15 1.02 4.57
N LYS A 122 -3.07 0.25 3.47
CA LYS A 122 -2.60 0.70 2.15
C LYS A 122 -1.29 1.50 2.26
N THR A 123 -0.40 1.08 3.15
CA THR A 123 0.85 1.79 3.44
C THR A 123 2.00 0.81 3.38
N CYS A 124 2.95 1.05 2.45
CA CYS A 124 4.19 0.29 2.36
C CYS A 124 5.29 0.98 3.17
N ALA A 125 5.84 0.29 4.16
CA ALA A 125 6.90 0.83 4.99
C ALA A 125 8.17 1.15 4.18
N ILE A 126 8.54 0.30 3.21
CA ILE A 126 9.73 0.51 2.37
C ILE A 126 9.57 1.76 1.49
N LEU A 127 8.40 1.94 0.86
CA LEU A 127 8.12 3.13 0.07
C LEU A 127 8.07 4.39 0.96
N SER A 128 7.49 4.27 2.15
CA SER A 128 7.43 5.35 3.13
C SER A 128 8.81 5.82 3.56
N GLU A 129 9.75 4.91 3.83
CA GLU A 129 11.14 5.25 4.18
C GLU A 129 11.85 6.01 3.06
N ARG A 130 11.59 5.63 1.82
CA ARG A 130 12.16 6.27 0.64
C ARG A 130 11.43 7.55 0.22
N GLY A 131 10.32 7.90 0.88
CA GLY A 131 9.47 9.03 0.49
C GLY A 131 8.80 8.82 -0.88
N LEU A 132 8.42 7.59 -1.18
CA LEU A 132 7.82 7.19 -2.45
C LEU A 132 6.36 6.78 -2.26
N VAL A 133 5.58 6.94 -3.33
CA VAL A 133 4.18 6.48 -3.44
C VAL A 133 4.03 5.63 -4.70
N ASN A 134 3.25 4.56 -4.62
CA ASN A 134 2.85 3.72 -5.75
C ASN A 134 1.33 3.53 -5.74
N LEU A 135 0.62 4.32 -6.54
CA LEU A 135 -0.83 4.29 -6.67
C LEU A 135 -1.29 3.49 -7.90
N ASP A 136 -0.58 2.40 -8.23
CA ASP A 136 -0.81 1.54 -9.40
C ASP A 136 -0.51 2.21 -10.77
N SER A 137 -0.21 3.51 -10.78
CA SER A 137 0.23 4.27 -11.97
C SER A 137 1.75 4.36 -12.10
N GLY A 138 2.48 3.77 -11.15
CA GLY A 138 3.94 3.80 -11.06
C GLY A 138 4.43 4.41 -9.76
N VAL A 139 5.75 4.29 -9.54
CA VAL A 139 6.40 4.82 -8.34
C VAL A 139 6.77 6.28 -8.56
N ARG A 140 6.35 7.17 -7.65
CA ARG A 140 6.65 8.61 -7.68
C ARG A 140 7.21 9.06 -6.35
N LYS A 141 7.99 10.13 -6.37
CA LYS A 141 8.52 10.77 -5.16
C LYS A 141 7.45 11.68 -4.56
N ILE A 142 7.33 11.67 -3.24
CA ILE A 142 6.46 12.58 -2.49
C ILE A 142 7.22 13.90 -2.32
N GLU A 143 6.72 14.98 -2.91
CA GLU A 143 7.38 16.30 -2.85
C GLU A 143 7.20 16.97 -1.50
N ASN A 144 6.04 16.78 -0.87
CA ASN A 144 5.76 17.36 0.44
C ASN A 144 6.49 16.59 1.55
N ALA A 145 7.50 17.24 2.13
CA ALA A 145 8.34 16.66 3.18
C ALA A 145 7.55 16.27 4.45
N GLU A 146 6.48 17.02 4.78
CA GLU A 146 5.64 16.73 5.94
C GLU A 146 4.83 15.46 5.74
N VAL A 147 4.24 15.30 4.55
CA VAL A 147 3.50 14.08 4.16
C VAL A 147 4.43 12.87 4.16
N ALA A 148 5.61 13.01 3.57
CA ALA A 148 6.62 11.95 3.57
C ALA A 148 7.02 11.55 4.99
N ARG A 149 7.17 12.52 5.91
CA ARG A 149 7.47 12.27 7.33
C ARG A 149 6.33 11.51 8.03
N LYS A 150 5.08 11.93 7.84
CA LYS A 150 3.90 11.26 8.41
C LYS A 150 3.80 9.82 7.95
N LEU A 151 3.98 9.56 6.66
CA LEU A 151 3.97 8.21 6.10
C LEU A 151 5.11 7.35 6.63
N ARG A 152 6.31 7.91 6.82
CA ARG A 152 7.46 7.22 7.40
C ARG A 152 7.18 6.77 8.83
N ILE A 153 6.66 7.66 9.67
CA ILE A 153 6.27 7.33 11.05
C ILE A 153 5.23 6.21 11.05
N ARG A 154 4.22 6.31 10.18
CA ARG A 154 3.18 5.29 10.03
C ARG A 154 3.75 3.95 9.57
N GLY A 155 4.63 3.95 8.56
CA GLY A 155 5.29 2.73 8.06
C GLY A 155 6.11 2.01 9.14
N ARG A 156 6.90 2.77 9.92
CA ARG A 156 7.63 2.23 11.08
C ARG A 156 6.70 1.66 12.15
N GLY A 157 5.60 2.36 12.43
CA GLY A 157 4.59 1.88 13.37
C GLY A 157 3.98 0.54 12.95
N LEU A 158 3.69 0.35 11.66
CA LEU A 158 3.17 -0.92 11.13
C LEU A 158 4.18 -2.05 11.27
N MET A 159 5.46 -1.78 11.01
CA MET A 159 6.52 -2.77 11.18
C MET A 159 6.68 -3.19 12.64
N LEU A 160 6.74 -2.23 13.55
CA LEU A 160 6.81 -2.50 14.99
C LEU A 160 5.59 -3.27 15.49
N GLN A 161 4.39 -2.91 15.03
CA GLN A 161 3.16 -3.60 15.38
C GLN A 161 3.18 -5.06 14.91
N ALA A 162 3.66 -5.33 13.68
CA ALA A 162 3.77 -6.69 13.17
C ALA A 162 4.75 -7.54 13.98
N ILE A 163 5.93 -6.98 14.32
CA ILE A 163 6.94 -7.63 15.15
C ILE A 163 6.39 -7.92 16.55
N LEU A 164 5.71 -6.95 17.16
CA LEU A 164 5.14 -7.13 18.51
C LEU A 164 4.09 -8.24 18.54
N TRP A 165 3.15 -8.24 17.61
CA TRP A 165 2.13 -9.29 17.52
C TRP A 165 2.74 -10.66 17.24
N ALA A 166 3.71 -10.75 16.33
CA ALA A 166 4.40 -12.00 16.03
C ALA A 166 5.16 -12.51 17.26
N LEU A 167 5.80 -11.61 18.03
CA LEU A 167 6.52 -11.98 19.27
C LEU A 167 5.55 -12.53 20.31
N ILE A 168 4.45 -11.81 20.59
CA ILE A 168 3.42 -12.25 21.54
C ILE A 168 2.89 -13.63 21.17
N LEU A 169 2.51 -13.82 19.89
CA LEU A 169 1.96 -15.08 19.40
C LEU A 169 2.97 -16.22 19.46
N SER A 170 4.24 -15.98 19.09
CA SER A 170 5.29 -17.01 19.11
C SER A 170 5.69 -17.41 20.53
N VAL A 171 5.76 -16.44 21.45
CA VAL A 171 5.99 -16.71 22.87
C VAL A 171 4.86 -17.55 23.43
N PHE A 172 3.61 -17.10 23.26
CA PHE A 172 2.45 -17.88 23.72
C PHE A 172 2.44 -19.29 23.15
N TYR A 173 2.69 -19.43 21.86
CA TYR A 173 2.75 -20.72 21.18
C TYR A 173 3.86 -21.64 21.75
N SER A 174 5.03 -21.09 22.10
CA SER A 174 6.16 -21.86 22.66
C SER A 174 5.87 -22.47 24.03
N PHE A 175 4.93 -21.89 24.79
CA PHE A 175 4.51 -22.38 26.10
C PHE A 175 3.28 -23.32 26.06
N LEU A 176 2.71 -23.57 24.90
CA LEU A 176 1.61 -24.54 24.79
C LEU A 176 2.12 -25.95 25.17
N PRO A 177 1.33 -26.72 25.94
CA PRO A 177 1.65 -28.12 26.21
C PRO A 177 1.66 -28.92 24.90
N SER A 178 2.65 -29.74 24.74
CA SER A 178 2.82 -30.66 23.60
C SER A 178 2.49 -32.07 24.01
#